data_4f5137e7a6ecca42af250bc9c46df977
#
_entry.id   4f5137e7a6ecca42af250bc9c46df977
#
_cell.length_a   1.000
_cell.length_b   1.000
_cell.length_c   1.000
_cell.angle_alpha   90.00
_cell.angle_beta   90.00
_cell.angle_gamma   90.00
#
_symmetry.space_group_name_H-M   'P 1'
#
loop_
_entity.id
_entity.type
_entity.pdbx_description
1 polymer ?
#
loop_
_entity_poly.entity_id
_entity_poly.type
_entity_poly.pdbx_seq_one_letter_code
_entity_poly.pdbx_strand_id
1 'polypeptide(L)'
;MSKKGFDGLMRRSCTSVLVGRAATRDGSILIARNEDNTTPAAPKSLRMVPAGERDGVELVSGANGFTIALPEGGLRYSAMPDVTPEEGLFEEAGVNAAHVAMSATESALANDRVLAFDPYVENGLAEDAMLTVVLPYVKTAREGVKRLGEIVAEYGSAESNGVLFADHLEAWYMEIATGHHWVAQRIPDDCVAVVANQLSIQEVDFESGSFMYSEGIREFVEEHALNSALGGGERPFNFREIFGTSSDGDRRYNTPRVWDGLRLLAPEIAKEHTVVDSDLPFVFRPNRLLGVEDVAAALSSHFDETEFDPIGTAGDEFSRKRYRAIALSRTQESHVLQIEGVFGLSAEQCAQAALKGELASPICWVALGTPCFSPYMPLFCDAPMWPACFDDAAPKPDLGHPYWVFRSLQAASDARFAVTQVRSGDYKSEQWQKALRHAQRVHREALAAPVEERAMVYEKGNSKLAQWVVSDAHKHLAALLLDLSIASPLTFKMNPNL
;
A
#
# COMPACT_ATOMS: atom_id res chain seq x y z
N MET A 1 24.55 20.86 -4.17
CA MET A 1 23.58 19.74 -4.16
C MET A 1 24.27 18.52 -4.76
N SER A 2 24.50 17.48 -3.96
CA SER A 2 25.20 16.29 -4.44
C SER A 2 24.22 15.45 -5.28
N LYS A 3 24.74 14.81 -6.35
CA LYS A 3 23.96 13.84 -7.18
C LYS A 3 23.30 12.72 -6.37
N LYS A 4 23.70 12.49 -5.13
CA LYS A 4 23.11 11.49 -4.23
C LYS A 4 21.67 11.81 -3.79
N GLY A 5 21.25 13.08 -3.73
CA GLY A 5 19.89 13.44 -3.28
C GLY A 5 18.80 13.13 -4.31
N PHE A 6 19.10 13.22 -5.62
CA PHE A 6 18.11 12.93 -6.67
C PHE A 6 18.00 11.44 -7.03
N ASP A 7 19.12 10.70 -6.92
CA ASP A 7 19.13 9.24 -7.13
C ASP A 7 18.51 8.47 -5.95
N GLY A 8 18.52 9.03 -4.73
CA GLY A 8 17.92 8.40 -3.54
C GLY A 8 16.39 8.34 -3.60
N LEU A 9 15.75 9.37 -4.13
CA LEU A 9 14.29 9.52 -4.23
C LEU A 9 13.62 8.67 -5.31
N MET A 10 14.39 8.11 -6.24
CA MET A 10 13.88 7.15 -7.23
C MET A 10 13.84 5.70 -6.68
N ARG A 11 14.18 5.48 -5.42
CA ARG A 11 14.48 4.15 -4.90
C ARG A 11 13.25 3.38 -4.44
N ARG A 12 12.31 4.02 -3.77
CA ARG A 12 11.03 3.41 -3.36
C ARG A 12 9.89 4.24 -3.92
N SER A 13 8.89 3.61 -4.39
CA SER A 13 7.72 4.30 -4.94
C SER A 13 6.51 3.41 -4.77
N CYS A 14 5.42 3.99 -4.41
CA CYS A 14 4.21 3.26 -4.06
C CYS A 14 3.01 3.85 -4.82
N THR A 15 1.89 3.16 -4.79
CA THR A 15 0.59 3.69 -5.20
C THR A 15 -0.44 3.16 -4.22
N SER A 16 -1.22 4.05 -3.64
CA SER A 16 -2.16 3.74 -2.57
C SER A 16 -3.59 4.01 -2.97
N VAL A 17 -4.52 3.22 -2.40
CA VAL A 17 -5.97 3.38 -2.59
C VAL A 17 -6.66 3.25 -1.23
N LEU A 18 -7.55 4.20 -0.90
CA LEU A 18 -8.41 4.13 0.28
C LEU A 18 -9.87 4.18 -0.15
N VAL A 19 -10.71 3.37 0.46
CA VAL A 19 -12.15 3.29 0.13
C VAL A 19 -12.97 3.34 1.42
N GLY A 20 -13.87 4.31 1.51
CA GLY A 20 -14.80 4.44 2.63
C GLY A 20 -15.89 3.36 2.59
N ARG A 21 -16.45 3.04 3.77
CA ARG A 21 -17.40 1.91 3.96
C ARG A 21 -18.69 2.00 3.13
N ALA A 22 -19.17 3.20 2.84
CA ALA A 22 -20.37 3.38 2.02
C ALA A 22 -20.05 3.38 0.50
N ALA A 23 -18.78 3.36 0.12
CA ALA A 23 -18.32 3.18 -1.25
C ALA A 23 -18.08 1.71 -1.61
N THR A 24 -18.17 0.78 -0.64
CA THR A 24 -17.98 -0.66 -0.86
C THR A 24 -19.32 -1.43 -0.89
N ARG A 25 -19.33 -2.60 -1.57
CA ARG A 25 -20.52 -3.44 -1.71
C ARG A 25 -20.92 -4.16 -0.40
N ASP A 26 -19.96 -4.46 0.42
CA ASP A 26 -20.12 -5.22 1.66
C ASP A 26 -20.01 -4.35 2.93
N GLY A 27 -19.88 -3.03 2.76
CA GLY A 27 -19.73 -2.09 3.87
C GLY A 27 -18.34 -2.12 4.51
N SER A 28 -17.37 -2.82 3.94
CA SER A 28 -15.99 -2.83 4.45
C SER A 28 -15.25 -1.53 4.15
N ILE A 29 -14.23 -1.24 4.95
CA ILE A 29 -13.25 -0.19 4.69
C ILE A 29 -12.01 -0.85 4.11
N LEU A 30 -11.45 -0.27 3.04
CA LEU A 30 -10.27 -0.80 2.37
C LEU A 30 -9.16 0.24 2.39
N ILE A 31 -7.98 -0.16 2.83
CA ILE A 31 -6.73 0.58 2.55
C ILE A 31 -5.76 -0.34 1.84
N ALA A 32 -5.11 0.17 0.80
CA ALA A 32 -4.37 -0.68 -0.12
C ALA A 32 -3.15 0.04 -0.69
N ARG A 33 -2.07 -0.71 -0.98
CA ARG A 33 -0.85 -0.13 -1.54
C ARG A 33 -0.06 -1.17 -2.34
N ASN A 34 0.60 -0.69 -3.41
CA ASN A 34 1.74 -1.36 -4.02
C ASN A 34 3.01 -0.83 -3.37
N GLU A 35 3.87 -1.72 -2.88
CA GLU A 35 5.22 -1.38 -2.49
C GLU A 35 6.17 -1.66 -3.65
N ASP A 36 6.83 -0.62 -4.16
CA ASP A 36 7.78 -0.74 -5.26
C ASP A 36 9.20 -0.43 -4.79
N ASN A 37 10.12 -1.36 -5.04
CA ASN A 37 11.53 -1.19 -4.70
C ASN A 37 12.37 -0.70 -5.90
N THR A 38 13.65 -0.46 -5.67
CA THR A 38 14.63 -0.15 -6.71
C THR A 38 14.95 -1.33 -7.59
N THR A 39 14.94 -2.53 -7.00
CA THR A 39 15.28 -3.77 -7.69
C THR A 39 14.06 -4.67 -7.77
N PRO A 40 13.92 -5.44 -8.87
CA PRO A 40 12.80 -6.37 -8.99
C PRO A 40 12.88 -7.58 -8.07
N ALA A 41 13.93 -7.79 -7.32
CA ALA A 41 14.21 -8.99 -6.53
C ALA A 41 14.57 -8.62 -5.08
N ALA A 42 13.65 -7.93 -4.41
CA ALA A 42 13.73 -7.65 -2.98
C ALA A 42 12.65 -8.48 -2.26
N PRO A 43 13.02 -9.57 -1.58
CA PRO A 43 12.04 -10.46 -0.97
C PRO A 43 11.42 -9.86 0.29
N LYS A 44 10.14 -10.17 0.50
CA LYS A 44 9.35 -9.82 1.68
C LYS A 44 9.00 -11.08 2.46
N SER A 45 8.92 -10.97 3.76
CA SER A 45 8.30 -11.96 4.66
C SER A 45 6.87 -11.52 5.00
N LEU A 46 6.00 -12.48 5.29
CA LEU A 46 4.65 -12.24 5.82
C LEU A 46 4.54 -12.95 7.16
N ARG A 47 4.40 -12.19 8.24
CA ARG A 47 4.46 -12.75 9.60
C ARG A 47 3.46 -12.12 10.57
N MET A 48 3.23 -12.81 11.67
CA MET A 48 2.55 -12.26 12.84
C MET A 48 3.60 -11.95 13.90
N VAL A 49 3.59 -10.71 14.40
CA VAL A 49 4.41 -10.27 15.51
C VAL A 49 3.61 -10.48 16.81
N PRO A 50 4.08 -11.29 17.76
CA PRO A 50 3.37 -11.54 19.01
C PRO A 50 3.17 -10.28 19.86
N ALA A 51 2.13 -10.27 20.69
CA ALA A 51 1.94 -9.21 21.66
C ALA A 51 3.13 -9.14 22.63
N GLY A 52 3.61 -7.94 22.92
CA GLY A 52 4.73 -7.69 23.85
C GLY A 52 6.12 -8.09 23.33
N GLU A 53 6.26 -8.61 22.12
CA GLU A 53 7.56 -9.02 21.57
C GLU A 53 8.60 -7.89 21.58
N ARG A 54 8.13 -6.65 21.47
CA ARG A 54 9.00 -5.47 21.39
C ARG A 54 8.86 -4.53 22.59
N ASP A 55 8.21 -4.98 23.66
CA ASP A 55 7.97 -4.17 24.84
C ASP A 55 9.28 -3.72 25.48
N GLY A 56 9.44 -2.42 25.75
CA GLY A 56 10.62 -1.83 26.37
C GLY A 56 11.91 -1.91 25.54
N VAL A 57 11.83 -2.34 24.29
CA VAL A 57 12.99 -2.38 23.37
C VAL A 57 13.34 -0.97 22.92
N GLU A 58 14.63 -0.63 22.89
CA GLU A 58 15.12 0.53 22.17
C GLU A 58 15.21 0.18 20.68
N LEU A 59 14.31 0.74 19.88
CA LEU A 59 14.33 0.59 18.43
C LEU A 59 15.37 1.53 17.84
N VAL A 60 16.24 1.00 16.99
CA VAL A 60 17.18 1.79 16.18
C VAL A 60 16.90 1.52 14.71
N SER A 61 16.56 2.56 13.96
CA SER A 61 16.34 2.48 12.51
C SER A 61 17.63 2.10 11.79
N GLY A 62 17.54 1.11 10.91
CA GLY A 62 18.64 0.73 10.03
C GLY A 62 18.85 1.76 8.90
N ALA A 63 17.83 2.52 8.55
CA ALA A 63 17.89 3.47 7.45
C ALA A 63 18.72 4.73 7.79
N ASN A 64 18.54 5.30 8.99
CA ASN A 64 19.17 6.59 9.35
C ASN A 64 19.64 6.70 10.80
N GLY A 65 19.45 5.66 11.63
CA GLY A 65 19.83 5.67 13.04
C GLY A 65 18.85 6.39 13.96
N PHE A 66 17.61 6.68 13.51
CA PHE A 66 16.52 7.13 14.39
C PHE A 66 16.36 6.15 15.56
N THR A 67 16.23 6.67 16.77
CA THR A 67 16.16 5.85 17.99
C THR A 67 14.97 6.26 18.84
N ILE A 68 14.19 5.27 19.29
CA ILE A 68 13.03 5.49 20.17
C ILE A 68 12.85 4.29 21.11
N ALA A 69 12.52 4.55 22.37
CA ALA A 69 12.12 3.51 23.32
C ALA A 69 10.66 3.12 23.03
N LEU A 70 10.42 1.84 22.76
CA LEU A 70 9.08 1.33 22.52
C LEU A 70 8.32 1.15 23.84
N PRO A 71 7.03 1.52 23.91
CA PRO A 71 6.23 1.35 25.13
C PRO A 71 6.00 -0.13 25.48
N GLU A 72 5.55 -0.36 26.71
CA GLU A 72 5.01 -1.66 27.16
C GLU A 72 3.57 -1.83 26.66
N GLY A 73 3.13 -3.07 26.52
CA GLY A 73 1.74 -3.43 26.19
C GLY A 73 1.42 -3.40 24.71
N GLY A 74 2.43 -3.64 23.87
CA GLY A 74 2.26 -3.76 22.42
C GLY A 74 1.29 -4.90 22.06
N LEU A 75 0.29 -4.59 21.21
CA LEU A 75 -0.65 -5.57 20.67
C LEU A 75 0.03 -6.47 19.64
N ARG A 76 -0.47 -7.71 19.50
CA ARG A 76 -0.13 -8.59 18.36
C ARG A 76 -0.55 -7.88 17.05
N TYR A 77 0.26 -8.00 16.02
CA TYR A 77 -0.03 -7.44 14.69
C TYR A 77 0.58 -8.26 13.55
N SER A 78 0.01 -8.16 12.37
CA SER A 78 0.61 -8.68 11.14
C SER A 78 1.59 -7.66 10.55
N ALA A 79 2.65 -8.15 9.89
CA ALA A 79 3.68 -7.32 9.29
C ALA A 79 4.23 -7.95 8.00
N MET A 80 4.80 -7.11 7.14
CA MET A 80 5.42 -7.49 5.86
C MET A 80 6.87 -6.96 5.77
N PRO A 81 7.79 -7.41 6.65
CA PRO A 81 9.13 -6.88 6.70
C PRO A 81 9.99 -7.29 5.49
N ASP A 82 10.99 -6.45 5.20
CA ASP A 82 12.07 -6.81 4.29
C ASP A 82 12.90 -7.97 4.87
N VAL A 83 13.39 -8.84 3.99
CA VAL A 83 14.23 -9.99 4.38
C VAL A 83 15.67 -9.57 4.68
N THR A 84 16.08 -8.41 4.20
CA THR A 84 17.42 -7.84 4.38
C THR A 84 17.34 -6.63 5.32
N PRO A 85 17.42 -6.84 6.65
CA PRO A 85 17.18 -5.80 7.64
C PRO A 85 18.31 -4.76 7.74
N GLU A 86 19.40 -4.89 6.98
CA GLU A 86 20.52 -3.94 6.98
C GLU A 86 20.12 -2.53 6.55
N GLU A 87 19.05 -2.41 5.76
CA GLU A 87 18.50 -1.11 5.34
C GLU A 87 17.36 -0.62 6.26
N GLY A 88 16.88 -1.46 7.18
CA GLY A 88 15.76 -1.19 8.09
C GLY A 88 14.75 -2.33 8.11
N LEU A 89 13.77 -2.27 9.02
CA LEU A 89 12.74 -3.32 9.14
C LEU A 89 11.73 -3.28 8.01
N PHE A 90 11.28 -2.11 7.61
CA PHE A 90 10.27 -1.91 6.57
C PHE A 90 9.09 -2.88 6.69
N GLU A 91 8.43 -2.89 7.86
CA GLU A 91 7.27 -3.76 8.12
C GLU A 91 6.03 -3.39 7.30
N GLU A 92 6.03 -2.21 6.72
CA GLU A 92 5.20 -1.68 5.64
C GLU A 92 3.69 -1.68 5.87
N ALA A 93 3.08 -2.83 6.13
CA ALA A 93 1.63 -2.92 6.30
C ALA A 93 1.23 -4.01 7.29
N GLY A 94 0.13 -3.77 7.99
CA GLY A 94 -0.41 -4.74 8.92
C GLY A 94 -1.72 -4.35 9.57
N VAL A 95 -2.25 -5.28 10.35
CA VAL A 95 -3.44 -5.10 11.18
C VAL A 95 -3.13 -5.61 12.57
N ASN A 96 -3.44 -4.82 13.60
CA ASN A 96 -3.25 -5.24 14.98
C ASN A 96 -4.48 -5.96 15.57
N ALA A 97 -4.35 -6.49 16.78
CA ALA A 97 -5.40 -7.24 17.44
C ALA A 97 -6.64 -6.39 17.82
N ALA A 98 -6.55 -5.07 17.79
CA ALA A 98 -7.70 -4.16 17.95
C ALA A 98 -8.37 -3.83 16.60
N HIS A 99 -7.98 -4.49 15.52
CA HIS A 99 -8.42 -4.30 14.15
C HIS A 99 -8.12 -2.90 13.60
N VAL A 100 -7.02 -2.28 14.04
CA VAL A 100 -6.49 -1.12 13.35
C VAL A 100 -5.57 -1.61 12.23
N ALA A 101 -5.83 -1.17 11.01
CA ALA A 101 -4.95 -1.36 9.86
C ALA A 101 -4.08 -0.13 9.66
N MET A 102 -2.83 -0.36 9.30
CA MET A 102 -1.88 0.68 8.91
C MET A 102 -1.10 0.22 7.67
N SER A 103 -0.85 1.14 6.75
CA SER A 103 0.09 0.95 5.64
C SER A 103 0.96 2.20 5.53
N ALA A 104 2.24 2.01 5.64
CA ALA A 104 3.27 3.04 5.58
C ALA A 104 4.42 2.55 4.69
N THR A 105 4.91 3.26 3.71
CA THR A 105 4.61 4.65 3.43
C THR A 105 4.39 4.89 1.94
N GLU A 106 3.78 6.01 1.60
CA GLU A 106 3.77 6.54 0.26
C GLU A 106 4.81 7.66 0.21
N SER A 107 6.06 7.37 -0.18
CA SER A 107 7.12 8.40 -0.22
C SER A 107 6.70 9.57 -1.10
N ALA A 108 6.78 10.79 -0.57
CA ALA A 108 6.36 12.01 -1.25
C ALA A 108 7.48 13.04 -1.30
N LEU A 109 7.21 14.19 -1.88
CA LEU A 109 8.14 15.31 -1.96
C LEU A 109 7.46 16.61 -1.55
N ALA A 110 8.06 17.29 -0.58
CA ALA A 110 7.74 18.68 -0.30
C ALA A 110 8.58 19.61 -1.19
N ASN A 111 8.07 20.82 -1.43
CA ASN A 111 8.81 21.82 -2.20
C ASN A 111 9.91 22.53 -1.38
N ASP A 112 10.92 23.04 -2.09
CA ASP A 112 12.08 23.69 -1.46
C ASP A 112 11.73 24.91 -0.62
N ARG A 113 10.59 25.58 -0.87
CA ARG A 113 10.18 26.76 -0.10
C ARG A 113 9.82 26.41 1.34
N VAL A 114 9.03 25.36 1.54
CA VAL A 114 8.65 24.91 2.89
C VAL A 114 9.84 24.28 3.60
N LEU A 115 10.66 23.49 2.88
CA LEU A 115 11.86 22.86 3.44
C LEU A 115 12.97 23.87 3.81
N ALA A 116 12.94 25.09 3.28
CA ALA A 116 13.86 26.14 3.70
C ALA A 116 13.61 26.62 5.15
N PHE A 117 12.40 26.47 5.66
CA PHE A 117 11.99 26.92 6.98
C PHE A 117 11.80 25.77 7.98
N ASP A 118 11.37 24.58 7.51
CA ASP A 118 11.27 23.36 8.30
C ASP A 118 11.87 22.18 7.54
N PRO A 119 13.23 22.05 7.55
CA PRO A 119 13.93 20.99 6.84
C PRO A 119 13.69 19.62 7.49
N TYR A 120 13.87 18.55 6.72
CA TYR A 120 13.89 17.20 7.26
C TYR A 120 14.96 17.04 8.35
N VAL A 121 14.65 16.23 9.36
CA VAL A 121 15.54 15.91 10.47
C VAL A 121 16.34 14.66 10.11
N GLU A 122 17.67 14.76 10.01
CA GLU A 122 18.53 13.68 9.51
C GLU A 122 18.33 12.35 10.26
N ASN A 123 18.25 12.40 11.59
CA ASN A 123 17.96 11.24 12.45
C ASN A 123 16.52 11.24 12.96
N GLY A 124 15.60 11.89 12.24
CA GLY A 124 14.17 11.86 12.51
C GLY A 124 13.52 10.54 12.11
N LEU A 125 12.25 10.41 12.39
CA LEU A 125 11.48 9.21 12.01
C LEU A 125 11.59 8.95 10.51
N ALA A 126 11.99 7.73 10.15
CA ALA A 126 12.11 7.26 8.78
C ALA A 126 11.07 6.16 8.49
N GLU A 127 10.83 5.92 7.21
CA GLU A 127 9.86 4.94 6.68
C GLU A 127 9.98 3.56 7.33
N ASP A 128 11.21 3.05 7.48
CA ASP A 128 11.50 1.71 7.99
C ASP A 128 10.96 1.44 9.40
N ALA A 129 10.77 2.48 10.21
CA ALA A 129 10.34 2.37 11.60
C ALA A 129 8.85 2.68 11.81
N MET A 130 8.17 3.36 10.85
CA MET A 130 6.84 3.96 11.07
C MET A 130 5.79 2.97 11.57
N LEU A 131 5.65 1.82 10.90
CA LEU A 131 4.64 0.83 11.31
C LEU A 131 4.95 0.29 12.70
N THR A 132 6.20 -0.07 12.96
CA THR A 132 6.65 -0.67 14.22
C THR A 132 6.42 0.23 15.44
N VAL A 133 6.61 1.55 15.28
CA VAL A 133 6.46 2.50 16.41
C VAL A 133 5.02 2.93 16.66
N VAL A 134 4.10 2.65 15.72
CA VAL A 134 2.70 3.09 15.80
C VAL A 134 1.73 1.93 16.00
N LEU A 135 1.69 0.98 15.06
CA LEU A 135 0.60 0.00 14.95
C LEU A 135 0.38 -0.85 16.20
N PRO A 136 1.42 -1.34 16.92
CA PRO A 136 1.22 -2.14 18.14
C PRO A 136 0.57 -1.38 19.30
N TYR A 137 0.61 -0.06 19.28
CA TYR A 137 0.30 0.77 20.45
C TYR A 137 -0.99 1.59 20.32
N VAL A 138 -1.82 1.29 19.31
CA VAL A 138 -3.06 2.04 19.03
C VAL A 138 -4.26 1.12 18.91
N LYS A 139 -5.46 1.64 19.22
CA LYS A 139 -6.72 0.90 19.23
C LYS A 139 -7.76 1.46 18.28
N THR A 140 -7.49 2.60 17.66
CA THR A 140 -8.34 3.24 16.65
C THR A 140 -7.48 3.87 15.58
N ALA A 141 -8.03 4.08 14.39
CA ALA A 141 -7.35 4.77 13.29
C ALA A 141 -6.92 6.20 13.71
N ARG A 142 -7.78 6.90 14.45
CA ARG A 142 -7.51 8.22 15.00
C ARG A 142 -6.32 8.25 15.98
N GLU A 143 -6.23 7.26 16.85
CA GLU A 143 -5.07 7.09 17.73
C GLU A 143 -3.79 6.86 16.92
N GLY A 144 -3.89 6.13 15.78
CA GLY A 144 -2.78 5.94 14.85
C GLY A 144 -2.24 7.26 14.31
N VAL A 145 -3.12 8.09 13.76
CA VAL A 145 -2.77 9.44 13.27
C VAL A 145 -2.15 10.29 14.39
N LYS A 146 -2.80 10.32 15.58
CA LYS A 146 -2.35 11.10 16.71
C LYS A 146 -0.96 10.68 17.17
N ARG A 147 -0.75 9.37 17.39
CA ARG A 147 0.53 8.84 17.85
C ARG A 147 1.66 9.12 16.85
N LEU A 148 1.42 8.93 15.56
CA LEU A 148 2.41 9.26 14.53
C LEU A 148 2.73 10.76 14.54
N GLY A 149 1.71 11.62 14.65
CA GLY A 149 1.88 13.05 14.74
C GLY A 149 2.67 13.50 15.97
N GLU A 150 2.46 12.86 17.14
CA GLU A 150 3.22 13.11 18.37
C GLU A 150 4.70 12.72 18.22
N ILE A 151 4.99 11.59 17.57
CA ILE A 151 6.37 11.15 17.28
C ILE A 151 7.06 12.14 16.32
N VAL A 152 6.37 12.57 15.26
CA VAL A 152 6.90 13.58 14.33
C VAL A 152 7.15 14.92 15.02
N ALA A 153 6.27 15.33 15.93
CA ALA A 153 6.46 16.57 16.69
C ALA A 153 7.67 16.53 17.66
N GLU A 154 7.95 15.35 18.23
CA GLU A 154 9.03 15.16 19.20
C GLU A 154 10.40 14.91 18.55
N TYR A 155 10.44 14.07 17.50
CA TYR A 155 11.69 13.59 16.90
C TYR A 155 11.95 14.17 15.50
N GLY A 156 10.96 14.78 14.90
CA GLY A 156 10.97 15.18 13.51
C GLY A 156 10.85 13.99 12.52
N SER A 157 10.68 14.32 11.25
CA SER A 157 10.65 13.35 10.15
C SER A 157 11.88 13.50 9.25
N ALA A 158 12.46 12.38 8.82
CA ALA A 158 13.61 12.37 7.92
C ALA A 158 13.23 12.62 6.44
N GLU A 159 11.94 12.53 6.11
CA GLU A 159 11.44 12.59 4.74
C GLU A 159 9.94 12.88 4.70
N SER A 160 9.41 13.24 3.52
CA SER A 160 7.96 13.34 3.31
C SER A 160 7.37 11.97 3.05
N ASN A 161 6.23 11.69 3.71
CA ASN A 161 5.54 10.41 3.59
C ASN A 161 4.03 10.56 3.69
N GLY A 162 3.30 9.68 2.98
CA GLY A 162 1.88 9.42 3.17
C GLY A 162 1.66 8.13 3.94
N VAL A 163 0.76 8.13 4.92
CA VAL A 163 0.46 6.98 5.77
C VAL A 163 -1.04 6.75 5.84
N LEU A 164 -1.43 5.49 5.68
CA LEU A 164 -2.82 5.07 5.66
C LEU A 164 -3.18 4.40 6.98
N PHE A 165 -4.34 4.77 7.53
CA PHE A 165 -4.92 4.13 8.72
C PHE A 165 -6.38 3.76 8.45
N ALA A 166 -6.84 2.65 9.02
CA ALA A 166 -8.26 2.31 9.03
C ALA A 166 -8.63 1.51 10.29
N ASP A 167 -9.89 1.62 10.67
CA ASP A 167 -10.56 0.75 11.64
C ASP A 167 -11.99 0.42 11.15
N HIS A 168 -12.84 -0.09 12.00
CA HIS A 168 -14.23 -0.46 11.65
C HIS A 168 -15.15 0.73 11.28
N LEU A 169 -14.73 1.96 11.54
CA LEU A 169 -15.56 3.15 11.38
C LEU A 169 -15.06 4.09 10.32
N GLU A 170 -13.75 4.23 10.16
CA GLU A 170 -13.16 5.29 9.32
C GLU A 170 -11.81 4.89 8.72
N ALA A 171 -11.49 5.51 7.58
CA ALA A 171 -10.17 5.50 6.98
C ALA A 171 -9.57 6.91 7.03
N TRP A 172 -8.25 7.00 7.27
CA TRP A 172 -7.48 8.23 7.32
C TRP A 172 -6.27 8.13 6.42
N TYR A 173 -5.97 9.24 5.76
CA TYR A 173 -4.71 9.44 5.05
C TYR A 173 -3.97 10.62 5.67
N MET A 174 -2.75 10.37 6.12
CA MET A 174 -1.88 11.36 6.76
C MET A 174 -0.69 11.65 5.85
N GLU A 175 -0.41 12.91 5.60
CA GLU A 175 0.77 13.37 4.84
C GLU A 175 1.70 14.16 5.76
N ILE A 176 2.92 13.64 5.96
CA ILE A 176 4.02 14.33 6.60
C ILE A 176 4.78 15.06 5.50
N ALA A 177 4.81 16.39 5.54
CA ALA A 177 5.38 17.17 4.45
C ALA A 177 6.81 17.62 4.72
N THR A 178 7.11 18.03 5.95
CA THR A 178 8.40 18.63 6.34
C THR A 178 8.94 17.95 7.60
N GLY A 179 9.97 18.48 8.21
CA GLY A 179 10.50 17.95 9.46
C GLY A 179 9.45 17.77 10.56
N HIS A 180 8.47 18.68 10.68
CA HIS A 180 7.52 18.65 11.78
C HIS A 180 6.06 18.89 11.36
N HIS A 181 5.80 19.33 10.11
CA HIS A 181 4.44 19.66 9.68
C HIS A 181 3.78 18.56 8.88
N TRP A 182 2.54 18.24 9.27
CA TRP A 182 1.72 17.19 8.67
C TRP A 182 0.23 17.56 8.71
N VAL A 183 -0.54 16.96 7.81
CA VAL A 183 -2.00 16.99 7.78
C VAL A 183 -2.51 15.57 7.56
N ALA A 184 -3.60 15.22 8.23
CA ALA A 184 -4.35 13.99 7.97
C ALA A 184 -5.81 14.33 7.64
N GLN A 185 -6.36 13.64 6.65
CA GLN A 185 -7.74 13.76 6.23
C GLN A 185 -8.46 12.42 6.36
N ARG A 186 -9.64 12.45 7.00
CA ARG A 186 -10.57 11.32 6.98
C ARG A 186 -11.15 11.18 5.58
N ILE A 187 -11.13 9.97 5.05
CA ILE A 187 -11.80 9.65 3.77
C ILE A 187 -13.31 9.60 4.04
N PRO A 188 -14.14 10.39 3.34
CA PRO A 188 -15.58 10.30 3.50
C PRO A 188 -16.11 8.89 3.20
N ASP A 189 -17.14 8.47 3.91
CA ASP A 189 -17.65 7.10 3.85
C ASP A 189 -18.04 6.66 2.42
N ASP A 190 -18.50 7.58 1.58
CA ASP A 190 -18.94 7.34 0.20
C ASP A 190 -17.89 7.68 -0.87
N CYS A 191 -16.63 7.88 -0.44
CA CYS A 191 -15.54 8.29 -1.31
C CYS A 191 -14.39 7.29 -1.39
N VAL A 192 -13.55 7.54 -2.37
CA VAL A 192 -12.29 6.86 -2.66
C VAL A 192 -11.18 7.90 -2.74
N ALA A 193 -9.97 7.53 -2.37
CA ALA A 193 -8.76 8.28 -2.69
C ALA A 193 -7.76 7.37 -3.42
N VAL A 194 -7.07 7.91 -4.42
CA VAL A 194 -5.93 7.29 -5.11
C VAL A 194 -4.74 8.22 -4.98
N VAL A 195 -3.64 7.70 -4.48
CA VAL A 195 -2.45 8.47 -4.15
C VAL A 195 -1.22 7.89 -4.82
N ALA A 196 -0.34 8.76 -5.27
CA ALA A 196 0.99 8.45 -5.79
C ALA A 196 2.05 9.19 -4.95
N ASN A 197 3.33 9.13 -5.34
CA ASN A 197 4.45 9.73 -4.60
C ASN A 197 4.46 11.27 -4.66
N GLN A 198 3.36 11.88 -4.27
CA GLN A 198 3.18 13.33 -4.22
C GLN A 198 2.20 13.67 -3.09
N LEU A 199 2.31 14.86 -2.50
CA LEU A 199 1.30 15.36 -1.57
C LEU A 199 -0.01 15.58 -2.32
N SER A 200 -1.12 15.10 -1.77
CA SER A 200 -2.41 14.95 -2.45
C SER A 200 -3.56 15.66 -1.75
N ILE A 201 -3.50 15.82 -0.41
CA ILE A 201 -4.54 16.51 0.37
C ILE A 201 -4.68 17.94 -0.14
N GLN A 202 -5.91 18.32 -0.46
CA GLN A 202 -6.24 19.64 -1.02
C GLN A 202 -6.63 20.63 0.09
N GLU A 203 -7.84 21.17 0.06
CA GLU A 203 -8.30 22.19 1.01
C GLU A 203 -8.49 21.58 2.41
N VAL A 204 -7.90 22.24 3.41
CA VAL A 204 -7.97 21.84 4.83
C VAL A 204 -8.99 22.71 5.54
N ASP A 205 -10.02 22.07 6.10
CA ASP A 205 -10.96 22.72 7.02
C ASP A 205 -10.55 22.48 8.46
N PHE A 206 -9.91 23.48 9.06
CA PHE A 206 -9.38 23.41 10.42
C PHE A 206 -10.46 23.30 11.51
N GLU A 207 -11.72 23.59 11.20
CA GLU A 207 -12.85 23.47 12.13
C GLU A 207 -13.55 22.11 12.02
N SER A 208 -13.22 21.32 11.00
CA SER A 208 -13.82 20.01 10.75
C SER A 208 -13.10 18.91 11.52
N GLY A 209 -13.85 18.05 12.22
CA GLY A 209 -13.33 16.82 12.81
C GLY A 209 -12.86 15.78 11.78
N SER A 210 -12.96 16.07 10.47
CA SER A 210 -12.42 15.25 9.39
C SER A 210 -10.96 15.54 9.07
N PHE A 211 -10.35 16.50 9.74
CA PHE A 211 -8.93 16.82 9.62
C PHE A 211 -8.24 16.78 10.98
N MET A 212 -7.00 16.32 10.96
CA MET A 212 -6.02 16.44 12.04
C MET A 212 -4.73 17.03 11.45
N TYR A 213 -3.99 17.79 12.22
CA TYR A 213 -2.83 18.52 11.71
C TYR A 213 -1.84 18.82 12.82
N SER A 214 -0.59 19.10 12.45
CA SER A 214 0.45 19.50 13.38
C SER A 214 0.15 20.87 14.00
N GLU A 215 0.48 21.02 15.29
CA GLU A 215 0.39 22.29 15.98
C GLU A 215 1.25 23.36 15.26
N GLY A 216 0.73 24.58 15.16
CA GLY A 216 1.45 25.71 14.56
C GLY A 216 1.53 25.71 13.02
N ILE A 217 0.91 24.77 12.31
CA ILE A 217 1.01 24.72 10.83
C ILE A 217 0.41 25.96 10.14
N ARG A 218 -0.64 26.57 10.71
CA ARG A 218 -1.24 27.80 10.16
C ARG A 218 -0.30 28.98 10.33
N GLU A 219 0.20 29.15 11.55
CA GLU A 219 1.15 30.19 11.92
C GLU A 219 2.43 30.08 11.08
N PHE A 220 2.94 28.85 10.86
CA PHE A 220 4.08 28.58 9.99
C PHE A 220 3.84 29.09 8.56
N VAL A 221 2.67 28.79 7.99
CA VAL A 221 2.33 29.21 6.61
C VAL A 221 2.15 30.72 6.53
N GLU A 222 1.56 31.37 7.54
CA GLU A 222 1.35 32.81 7.61
C GLU A 222 2.68 33.56 7.80
N GLU A 223 3.49 33.16 8.78
CA GLU A 223 4.78 33.81 9.12
C GLU A 223 5.74 33.82 7.92
N HIS A 224 5.77 32.74 7.17
CA HIS A 224 6.65 32.60 6.02
C HIS A 224 5.99 32.94 4.66
N ALA A 225 4.77 33.48 4.70
CA ALA A 225 4.00 33.88 3.52
C ALA A 225 3.93 32.77 2.42
N LEU A 226 3.75 31.51 2.82
CA LEU A 226 3.80 30.36 1.93
C LEU A 226 2.53 30.17 1.08
N ASN A 227 1.40 30.75 1.49
CA ASN A 227 0.10 30.74 0.79
C ASN A 227 -0.22 32.06 0.10
N SER A 228 0.78 32.80 -0.40
CA SER A 228 0.58 34.10 -1.00
C SER A 228 -0.02 34.02 -2.40
N ALA A 229 -1.14 34.74 -2.63
CA ALA A 229 -1.68 34.96 -3.95
C ALA A 229 -0.92 36.05 -4.71
N LEU A 230 -0.64 35.81 -6.00
CA LEU A 230 -0.24 36.87 -6.91
C LEU A 230 -1.44 37.84 -7.05
N GLY A 231 -1.36 39.02 -6.43
CA GLY A 231 -2.42 40.03 -6.47
C GLY A 231 -3.17 40.30 -5.17
N GLY A 232 -2.79 39.65 -4.05
CA GLY A 232 -3.28 39.94 -2.71
C GLY A 232 -4.75 39.56 -2.51
N GLY A 233 -5.01 38.37 -2.06
CA GLY A 233 -6.34 37.87 -1.64
C GLY A 233 -6.15 36.70 -0.70
N GLU A 234 -7.14 36.43 0.16
CA GLU A 234 -7.16 35.20 0.94
C GLU A 234 -7.36 34.01 0.00
N ARG A 235 -6.49 33.00 0.15
CA ARG A 235 -6.63 31.71 -0.53
C ARG A 235 -7.03 30.65 0.49
N PRO A 236 -7.85 29.65 0.10
CA PRO A 236 -8.05 28.47 0.90
C PRO A 236 -6.70 27.84 1.27
N PHE A 237 -6.61 27.23 2.44
CA PHE A 237 -5.42 26.47 2.82
C PHE A 237 -5.41 25.14 2.05
N ASN A 238 -4.81 25.15 0.87
CA ASN A 238 -4.64 23.94 0.06
C ASN A 238 -3.27 23.34 0.36
N PHE A 239 -3.25 22.21 1.07
CA PHE A 239 -2.01 21.61 1.57
C PHE A 239 -1.08 21.18 0.42
N ARG A 240 -1.61 20.56 -0.60
CA ARG A 240 -0.86 20.17 -1.81
C ARG A 240 -0.20 21.36 -2.51
N GLU A 241 -0.91 22.48 -2.65
CA GLU A 241 -0.37 23.67 -3.32
C GLU A 241 0.69 24.39 -2.47
N ILE A 242 0.54 24.39 -1.16
CA ILE A 242 1.46 25.05 -0.24
C ILE A 242 2.74 24.24 -0.06
N PHE A 243 2.61 22.94 0.20
CA PHE A 243 3.71 22.07 0.60
C PHE A 243 4.23 21.17 -0.53
N GLY A 244 3.40 20.77 -1.47
CA GLY A 244 3.71 19.78 -2.48
C GLY A 244 4.52 20.32 -3.66
N THR A 245 4.84 19.42 -4.58
CA THR A 245 5.50 19.69 -5.83
C THR A 245 4.51 19.61 -7.01
N SER A 246 4.83 20.32 -8.12
CA SER A 246 4.12 20.22 -9.40
C SER A 246 5.15 20.31 -10.53
N SER A 247 6.06 19.34 -10.55
CA SER A 247 7.17 19.30 -11.48
C SER A 247 6.85 18.54 -12.77
N ASP A 248 7.70 18.65 -13.77
CA ASP A 248 7.64 17.78 -14.95
C ASP A 248 7.85 16.30 -14.60
N GLY A 249 8.55 16.02 -13.49
CA GLY A 249 8.68 14.69 -12.92
C GLY A 249 7.33 14.16 -12.45
N ASP A 250 6.54 14.96 -11.72
CA ASP A 250 5.21 14.59 -11.24
C ASP A 250 4.28 14.25 -12.40
N ARG A 251 4.31 15.04 -13.48
CA ARG A 251 3.49 14.83 -14.69
C ARG A 251 3.82 13.55 -15.46
N ARG A 252 4.95 12.92 -15.21
CA ARG A 252 5.36 11.65 -15.84
C ARG A 252 5.26 10.47 -14.90
N TYR A 253 5.48 10.72 -13.62
CA TYR A 253 5.68 9.66 -12.64
C TYR A 253 4.50 9.51 -11.67
N ASN A 254 3.93 10.61 -11.19
CA ASN A 254 2.93 10.63 -10.13
C ASN A 254 1.50 10.80 -10.67
N THR A 255 1.20 11.94 -11.26
CA THR A 255 -0.12 12.33 -11.76
C THR A 255 -0.77 11.27 -12.67
N PRO A 256 -0.04 10.64 -13.64
CA PRO A 256 -0.64 9.62 -14.51
C PRO A 256 -1.18 8.40 -13.76
N ARG A 257 -0.57 8.02 -12.63
CA ARG A 257 -1.06 6.91 -11.80
C ARG A 257 -2.36 7.26 -11.09
N VAL A 258 -2.47 8.48 -10.58
CA VAL A 258 -3.72 8.98 -9.97
C VAL A 258 -4.83 9.01 -11.02
N TRP A 259 -4.54 9.53 -12.22
CA TRP A 259 -5.49 9.52 -13.33
C TRP A 259 -5.90 8.09 -13.73
N ASP A 260 -4.98 7.15 -13.77
CA ASP A 260 -5.29 5.76 -14.14
C ASP A 260 -6.17 5.07 -13.09
N GLY A 261 -5.87 5.29 -11.80
CA GLY A 261 -6.74 4.83 -10.71
C GLY A 261 -8.14 5.47 -10.78
N LEU A 262 -8.21 6.78 -11.04
CA LEU A 262 -9.47 7.50 -11.23
C LEU A 262 -10.26 6.93 -12.43
N ARG A 263 -9.59 6.67 -13.56
CA ARG A 263 -10.19 6.06 -14.76
C ARG A 263 -10.84 4.71 -14.48
N LEU A 264 -10.23 3.90 -13.60
CA LEU A 264 -10.73 2.56 -13.27
C LEU A 264 -11.86 2.59 -12.23
N LEU A 265 -11.79 3.50 -11.26
CA LEU A 265 -12.72 3.52 -10.11
C LEU A 265 -13.86 4.54 -10.29
N ALA A 266 -13.63 5.61 -11.05
CA ALA A 266 -14.61 6.66 -11.33
C ALA A 266 -14.45 7.21 -12.76
N PRO A 267 -14.71 6.39 -13.81
CA PRO A 267 -14.43 6.74 -15.20
C PRO A 267 -15.13 8.00 -15.69
N GLU A 268 -16.28 8.36 -15.14
CA GLU A 268 -16.97 9.60 -15.54
C GLU A 268 -16.20 10.85 -15.11
N ILE A 269 -15.62 10.85 -13.91
CA ILE A 269 -14.77 11.95 -13.42
C ILE A 269 -13.46 12.00 -14.24
N ALA A 270 -12.86 10.86 -14.52
CA ALA A 270 -11.61 10.81 -15.28
C ALA A 270 -11.73 11.43 -16.69
N LYS A 271 -12.91 11.41 -17.31
CA LYS A 271 -13.17 12.04 -18.63
C LYS A 271 -13.06 13.57 -18.60
N GLU A 272 -13.21 14.18 -17.43
CA GLU A 272 -13.11 15.63 -17.25
C GLU A 272 -11.66 16.09 -17.12
N HIS A 273 -10.70 15.15 -16.99
CA HIS A 273 -9.30 15.40 -16.74
C HIS A 273 -8.39 14.79 -17.80
N THR A 274 -7.24 15.38 -17.98
CA THR A 274 -6.15 14.81 -18.78
C THR A 274 -5.22 13.98 -17.90
N VAL A 275 -4.47 13.08 -18.52
CA VAL A 275 -3.51 12.17 -17.82
C VAL A 275 -2.46 12.92 -16.97
N VAL A 276 -2.16 14.17 -17.32
CA VAL A 276 -1.14 15.01 -16.68
C VAL A 276 -1.74 16.22 -15.95
N ASP A 277 -3.04 16.20 -15.71
CA ASP A 277 -3.73 17.28 -14.99
C ASP A 277 -3.27 17.35 -13.54
N SER A 278 -2.71 18.47 -13.13
CA SER A 278 -2.22 18.68 -11.77
C SER A 278 -3.33 18.88 -10.74
N ASP A 279 -4.57 19.08 -11.20
CA ASP A 279 -5.73 19.30 -10.34
C ASP A 279 -6.68 18.10 -10.26
N LEU A 280 -6.14 16.89 -10.31
CA LEU A 280 -6.91 15.68 -10.03
C LEU A 280 -7.45 15.71 -8.58
N PRO A 281 -8.73 15.32 -8.37
CA PRO A 281 -9.30 15.31 -7.03
C PRO A 281 -8.60 14.29 -6.12
N PHE A 282 -8.30 14.66 -4.88
CA PHE A 282 -7.76 13.75 -3.88
C PHE A 282 -8.82 12.72 -3.47
N VAL A 283 -10.04 13.18 -3.13
CA VAL A 283 -11.18 12.31 -2.78
C VAL A 283 -12.28 12.46 -3.82
N PHE A 284 -12.86 11.34 -4.23
CA PHE A 284 -13.92 11.31 -5.24
C PHE A 284 -14.93 10.19 -4.96
N ARG A 285 -16.16 10.34 -5.49
CA ARG A 285 -17.18 9.28 -5.41
C ARG A 285 -17.02 8.32 -6.58
N PRO A 286 -16.96 7.01 -6.32
CA PRO A 286 -16.92 6.02 -7.39
C PRO A 286 -18.28 5.97 -8.11
N ASN A 287 -18.29 5.59 -9.38
CA ASN A 287 -19.54 5.48 -10.16
C ASN A 287 -20.41 4.27 -9.75
N ARG A 288 -19.86 3.35 -8.99
CA ARG A 288 -20.51 2.15 -8.46
C ARG A 288 -19.89 1.74 -7.14
N LEU A 289 -20.57 0.92 -6.35
CA LEU A 289 -19.97 0.32 -5.17
C LEU A 289 -18.84 -0.63 -5.56
N LEU A 290 -17.73 -0.54 -4.86
CA LEU A 290 -16.51 -1.28 -5.11
C LEU A 290 -16.43 -2.54 -4.24
N GLY A 291 -15.66 -3.51 -4.69
CA GLY A 291 -15.19 -4.62 -3.88
C GLY A 291 -13.67 -4.65 -3.83
N VAL A 292 -13.13 -5.55 -3.04
CA VAL A 292 -11.69 -5.76 -2.93
C VAL A 292 -11.06 -6.05 -4.30
N GLU A 293 -11.79 -6.74 -5.20
CA GLU A 293 -11.33 -7.03 -6.55
C GLU A 293 -11.16 -5.80 -7.43
N ASP A 294 -11.97 -4.76 -7.22
CA ASP A 294 -11.85 -3.50 -7.98
C ASP A 294 -10.58 -2.74 -7.57
N VAL A 295 -10.28 -2.73 -6.27
CA VAL A 295 -9.05 -2.13 -5.74
C VAL A 295 -7.83 -2.93 -6.18
N ALA A 296 -7.89 -4.27 -6.11
CA ALA A 296 -6.82 -5.15 -6.60
C ALA A 296 -6.58 -4.98 -8.11
N ALA A 297 -7.64 -4.77 -8.91
CA ALA A 297 -7.53 -4.47 -10.34
C ALA A 297 -6.85 -3.12 -10.57
N ALA A 298 -7.22 -2.08 -9.81
CA ALA A 298 -6.56 -0.76 -9.90
C ALA A 298 -5.07 -0.84 -9.57
N LEU A 299 -4.70 -1.56 -8.49
CA LEU A 299 -3.30 -1.79 -8.13
C LEU A 299 -2.54 -2.67 -9.14
N SER A 300 -3.24 -3.46 -9.95
CA SER A 300 -2.66 -4.29 -11.01
C SER A 300 -2.49 -3.54 -12.34
N SER A 301 -2.97 -2.30 -12.43
CA SER A 301 -3.02 -1.57 -13.70
C SER A 301 -1.64 -1.20 -14.22
N HIS A 302 -1.46 -1.41 -15.50
CA HIS A 302 -0.34 -0.93 -16.31
C HIS A 302 -0.82 -0.02 -17.46
N PHE A 303 -1.90 0.77 -17.22
CA PHE A 303 -2.64 1.55 -18.23
C PHE A 303 -3.37 0.67 -19.24
N ASP A 304 -3.88 -0.47 -18.78
CA ASP A 304 -4.59 -1.45 -19.62
C ASP A 304 -5.57 -0.77 -20.58
N GLU A 305 -5.58 -1.25 -21.85
CA GLU A 305 -6.47 -0.79 -22.91
C GLU A 305 -6.27 0.69 -23.34
N THR A 306 -5.19 1.35 -22.91
CA THR A 306 -4.84 2.69 -23.35
C THR A 306 -3.62 2.71 -24.27
N GLU A 307 -3.36 3.85 -24.91
CA GLU A 307 -2.13 4.05 -25.70
C GLU A 307 -0.85 4.08 -24.84
N PHE A 308 -0.98 4.18 -23.51
CA PHE A 308 0.14 4.26 -22.56
C PHE A 308 0.53 2.90 -21.98
N ASP A 309 -0.19 1.84 -22.32
CA ASP A 309 0.08 0.48 -21.83
C ASP A 309 1.44 -0.03 -22.35
N PRO A 310 2.45 -0.22 -21.48
CA PRO A 310 3.80 -0.60 -21.89
C PRO A 310 3.89 -1.99 -22.53
N ILE A 311 2.94 -2.87 -22.25
CA ILE A 311 2.88 -4.24 -22.79
C ILE A 311 1.71 -4.44 -23.76
N GLY A 312 0.88 -3.41 -23.95
CA GLY A 312 -0.26 -3.39 -24.85
C GLY A 312 0.12 -3.23 -26.33
N THR A 313 -0.90 -3.26 -27.18
CA THR A 313 -0.77 -3.07 -28.64
C THR A 313 -1.30 -1.72 -29.13
N ALA A 314 -2.01 -0.98 -28.29
CA ALA A 314 -2.45 0.37 -28.58
C ALA A 314 -1.27 1.36 -28.44
N GLY A 315 -1.34 2.47 -29.15
CA GLY A 315 -0.28 3.46 -29.13
C GLY A 315 1.04 3.06 -29.83
N ASP A 316 1.95 3.99 -29.93
CA ASP A 316 3.28 3.78 -30.49
C ASP A 316 4.34 3.51 -29.40
N GLU A 317 5.60 3.33 -29.81
CA GLU A 317 6.70 3.06 -28.85
C GLU A 317 6.93 4.24 -27.90
N PHE A 318 6.65 5.47 -28.31
CA PHE A 318 6.83 6.66 -27.48
C PHE A 318 5.70 6.78 -26.43
N SER A 319 4.44 6.66 -26.83
CA SER A 319 3.30 6.75 -25.91
C SER A 319 3.35 5.65 -24.84
N ARG A 320 3.68 4.41 -25.22
CA ARG A 320 3.80 3.26 -24.30
C ARG A 320 4.92 3.37 -23.26
N LYS A 321 5.91 4.23 -23.48
CA LYS A 321 7.02 4.49 -22.55
C LYS A 321 6.91 5.83 -21.83
N ARG A 322 5.81 6.54 -22.05
CA ARG A 322 5.68 7.94 -21.62
C ARG A 322 5.49 8.10 -20.12
N TYR A 323 4.70 7.23 -19.51
CA TYR A 323 4.29 7.33 -18.13
C TYR A 323 4.62 6.08 -17.32
N ARG A 324 4.83 6.28 -16.03
CA ARG A 324 5.02 5.19 -15.07
C ARG A 324 3.66 4.59 -14.71
N ALA A 325 3.50 3.28 -14.91
CA ALA A 325 2.30 2.53 -14.55
C ALA A 325 2.16 2.34 -13.02
N ILE A 326 0.95 2.04 -12.55
CA ILE A 326 0.67 1.69 -11.14
C ILE A 326 1.45 0.42 -10.79
N ALA A 327 1.22 -0.67 -11.51
CA ALA A 327 1.94 -1.93 -11.29
C ALA A 327 3.23 -1.99 -12.11
N LEU A 328 4.31 -2.42 -11.48
CA LEU A 328 5.64 -2.50 -12.08
C LEU A 328 6.26 -3.89 -11.89
N SER A 329 7.26 -4.21 -12.71
CA SER A 329 8.08 -5.42 -12.52
C SER A 329 8.87 -5.42 -11.21
N ARG A 330 9.09 -4.26 -10.61
CA ARG A 330 9.82 -4.07 -9.34
C ARG A 330 8.90 -3.89 -8.12
N THR A 331 7.60 -4.07 -8.26
CA THR A 331 6.69 -4.21 -7.11
C THR A 331 7.10 -5.41 -6.29
N GLN A 332 7.38 -5.22 -5.00
CA GLN A 332 7.79 -6.27 -4.06
C GLN A 332 6.60 -7.05 -3.55
N GLU A 333 5.56 -6.32 -3.17
CA GLU A 333 4.27 -6.84 -2.75
C GLU A 333 3.17 -5.84 -3.09
N SER A 334 1.93 -6.32 -3.10
CA SER A 334 0.72 -5.52 -3.20
C SER A 334 -0.30 -6.03 -2.21
N HIS A 335 -0.88 -5.14 -1.40
CA HIS A 335 -1.85 -5.54 -0.40
C HIS A 335 -3.14 -4.71 -0.45
N VAL A 336 -4.23 -5.33 0.00
CA VAL A 336 -5.50 -4.68 0.36
C VAL A 336 -5.86 -5.15 1.77
N LEU A 337 -5.85 -4.24 2.74
CA LEU A 337 -6.32 -4.51 4.10
C LEU A 337 -7.82 -4.20 4.15
N GLN A 338 -8.61 -5.23 4.36
CA GLN A 338 -10.07 -5.17 4.40
C GLN A 338 -10.56 -5.32 5.83
N ILE A 339 -11.29 -4.31 6.32
CA ILE A 339 -11.92 -4.32 7.64
C ILE A 339 -13.43 -4.19 7.47
N GLU A 340 -14.21 -5.10 8.07
CA GLU A 340 -15.66 -5.02 8.05
C GLU A 340 -16.14 -3.76 8.76
N GLY A 341 -16.97 -2.96 8.11
CA GLY A 341 -17.58 -1.77 8.73
C GLY A 341 -18.63 -2.17 9.78
N VAL A 342 -18.57 -1.56 10.94
CA VAL A 342 -19.50 -1.80 12.05
C VAL A 342 -20.37 -0.57 12.25
N PHE A 343 -21.67 -0.79 12.55
CA PHE A 343 -22.63 0.27 12.79
C PHE A 343 -23.15 0.20 14.23
N GLY A 344 -23.34 1.37 14.84
CA GLY A 344 -23.95 1.49 16.17
C GLY A 344 -23.00 1.29 17.35
N LEU A 345 -21.70 1.08 17.10
CA LEU A 345 -20.65 1.04 18.12
C LEU A 345 -19.72 2.25 17.98
N SER A 346 -19.09 2.67 19.09
CA SER A 346 -17.96 3.62 19.01
C SER A 346 -16.66 2.91 18.60
N ALA A 347 -15.63 3.67 18.24
CA ALA A 347 -14.33 3.11 17.88
C ALA A 347 -13.73 2.27 19.02
N GLU A 348 -13.83 2.75 20.26
CA GLU A 348 -13.34 2.04 21.46
C GLU A 348 -14.14 0.75 21.72
N GLN A 349 -15.45 0.77 21.44
CA GLN A 349 -16.30 -0.43 21.56
C GLN A 349 -15.94 -1.45 20.49
N CYS A 350 -15.69 -1.01 19.24
CA CYS A 350 -15.20 -1.89 18.19
C CYS A 350 -13.85 -2.53 18.56
N ALA A 351 -12.89 -1.72 19.02
CA ALA A 351 -11.59 -2.23 19.47
C ALA A 351 -11.71 -3.26 20.60
N GLN A 352 -12.58 -3.03 21.58
CA GLN A 352 -12.82 -3.98 22.67
C GLN A 352 -13.45 -5.27 22.17
N ALA A 353 -14.42 -5.19 21.24
CA ALA A 353 -15.06 -6.35 20.63
C ALA A 353 -14.06 -7.16 19.78
N ALA A 354 -13.20 -6.48 19.03
CA ALA A 354 -12.11 -7.10 18.28
C ALA A 354 -11.14 -7.86 19.19
N LEU A 355 -10.66 -7.24 20.26
CA LEU A 355 -9.76 -7.87 21.25
C LEU A 355 -10.38 -9.09 21.95
N LYS A 356 -11.70 -9.19 21.99
CA LYS A 356 -12.43 -10.36 22.51
C LYS A 356 -12.73 -11.41 21.44
N GLY A 357 -12.41 -11.16 20.16
CA GLY A 357 -12.73 -12.03 19.02
C GLY A 357 -14.24 -12.05 18.66
N GLU A 358 -14.99 -11.03 19.06
CA GLU A 358 -16.43 -10.93 18.81
C GLU A 358 -16.75 -10.46 17.39
N LEU A 359 -15.82 -9.77 16.73
CA LEU A 359 -15.93 -9.30 15.34
C LEU A 359 -15.32 -10.29 14.34
N ALA A 360 -15.67 -10.13 13.07
CA ALA A 360 -15.04 -10.88 12.00
C ALA A 360 -13.58 -10.42 11.81
N SER A 361 -12.69 -11.38 11.55
CA SER A 361 -11.26 -11.07 11.32
C SER A 361 -11.09 -10.15 10.12
N PRO A 362 -10.29 -9.09 10.22
CA PRO A 362 -9.79 -8.41 9.05
C PRO A 362 -9.05 -9.37 8.13
N ILE A 363 -9.09 -9.07 6.81
CA ILE A 363 -8.37 -9.85 5.81
C ILE A 363 -7.26 -8.99 5.21
N CYS A 364 -6.05 -9.51 5.24
CA CYS A 364 -4.96 -9.02 4.41
C CYS A 364 -4.98 -9.79 3.09
N TRP A 365 -5.41 -9.14 2.01
CA TRP A 365 -5.26 -9.65 0.66
C TRP A 365 -3.88 -9.25 0.15
N VAL A 366 -2.98 -10.19 -0.04
CA VAL A 366 -1.60 -9.91 -0.43
C VAL A 366 -1.19 -10.68 -1.68
N ALA A 367 -0.54 -9.98 -2.62
CA ALA A 367 0.13 -10.54 -3.78
C ALA A 367 1.63 -10.32 -3.64
N LEU A 368 2.43 -11.37 -3.64
CA LEU A 368 3.89 -11.30 -3.59
C LEU A 368 4.46 -10.95 -4.98
N GLY A 369 5.19 -9.85 -5.05
CA GLY A 369 5.68 -9.26 -6.28
C GLY A 369 4.60 -8.47 -7.04
N THR A 370 4.78 -8.29 -8.36
CA THR A 370 3.84 -7.46 -9.14
C THR A 370 2.46 -8.09 -9.24
N PRO A 371 1.40 -7.36 -8.90
CA PRO A 371 0.03 -7.85 -8.98
C PRO A 371 -0.49 -8.02 -10.42
N CYS A 372 0.28 -7.61 -11.44
CA CYS A 372 -0.04 -7.95 -12.84
C CYS A 372 -0.14 -9.46 -13.05
N PHE A 373 0.73 -10.23 -12.41
CA PHE A 373 0.87 -11.68 -12.64
C PHE A 373 0.63 -12.52 -11.38
N SER A 374 0.82 -11.94 -10.19
CA SER A 374 0.59 -12.64 -8.92
C SER A 374 -0.87 -12.56 -8.48
N PRO A 375 -1.45 -13.67 -7.96
CA PRO A 375 -2.75 -13.64 -7.35
C PRO A 375 -2.71 -13.05 -5.95
N TYR A 376 -3.78 -12.38 -5.54
CA TYR A 376 -3.99 -11.98 -4.16
C TYR A 376 -4.44 -13.16 -3.29
N MET A 377 -3.84 -13.28 -2.13
CA MET A 377 -4.05 -14.33 -1.14
C MET A 377 -4.73 -13.74 0.10
N PRO A 378 -5.93 -14.22 0.51
CA PRO A 378 -6.61 -13.73 1.73
C PRO A 378 -6.01 -14.37 2.98
N LEU A 379 -5.22 -13.62 3.75
CA LEU A 379 -4.72 -13.99 5.05
C LEU A 379 -5.55 -13.34 6.15
N PHE A 380 -6.09 -14.15 7.06
CA PHE A 380 -6.90 -13.68 8.19
C PHE A 380 -5.98 -13.18 9.30
N CYS A 381 -6.23 -11.94 9.76
CA CYS A 381 -5.35 -11.26 10.73
C CYS A 381 -5.57 -11.72 12.18
N ASP A 382 -6.71 -12.35 12.50
CA ASP A 382 -6.95 -12.92 13.84
C ASP A 382 -6.40 -14.33 14.03
N ALA A 383 -5.83 -14.92 12.98
CA ALA A 383 -5.05 -16.15 13.15
C ALA A 383 -3.89 -15.89 14.13
N PRO A 384 -3.63 -16.78 15.10
CA PRO A 384 -2.49 -16.62 16.02
C PRO A 384 -1.15 -16.50 15.29
N MET A 385 -0.99 -17.28 14.24
CA MET A 385 0.19 -17.27 13.36
C MET A 385 -0.24 -17.33 11.90
N TRP A 386 0.55 -16.70 11.04
CA TRP A 386 0.48 -16.94 9.61
C TRP A 386 1.32 -18.16 9.21
N PRO A 387 1.08 -18.78 8.03
CA PRO A 387 1.82 -19.97 7.61
C PRO A 387 3.33 -19.69 7.52
N ALA A 388 4.15 -20.48 8.22
CA ALA A 388 5.60 -20.28 8.30
C ALA A 388 6.30 -20.28 6.92
N CYS A 389 5.69 -20.88 5.89
CA CYS A 389 6.26 -20.84 4.54
C CYS A 389 6.28 -19.44 3.91
N PHE A 390 5.59 -18.46 4.47
CA PHE A 390 5.63 -17.07 4.02
C PHE A 390 6.62 -16.21 4.83
N ASP A 391 7.11 -16.71 5.94
CA ASP A 391 8.17 -16.07 6.73
C ASP A 391 9.56 -16.56 6.25
N ASP A 392 10.63 -15.93 6.70
CA ASP A 392 12.02 -16.32 6.46
C ASP A 392 12.40 -16.54 4.97
N ALA A 393 11.91 -15.69 4.07
CA ALA A 393 12.31 -15.72 2.67
C ALA A 393 13.83 -15.57 2.55
N ALA A 394 14.49 -16.46 1.78
CA ALA A 394 15.92 -16.34 1.55
C ALA A 394 16.24 -15.07 0.73
N PRO A 395 17.36 -14.36 1.03
CA PRO A 395 17.80 -13.22 0.23
C PRO A 395 18.14 -13.58 -1.23
N LYS A 396 18.40 -14.87 -1.49
CA LYS A 396 18.71 -15.41 -2.82
C LYS A 396 17.57 -16.30 -3.31
N PRO A 397 17.39 -16.44 -4.64
CA PRO A 397 16.35 -17.26 -5.21
C PRO A 397 16.35 -18.70 -4.68
N ASP A 398 15.21 -19.08 -4.10
CA ASP A 398 14.91 -20.43 -3.60
C ASP A 398 13.46 -20.77 -3.98
N LEU A 399 13.27 -21.63 -4.98
CA LEU A 399 11.94 -22.07 -5.42
C LEU A 399 11.19 -22.92 -4.37
N GLY A 400 11.80 -23.24 -3.24
CA GLY A 400 11.12 -23.77 -2.07
C GLY A 400 10.29 -22.72 -1.32
N HIS A 401 10.63 -21.44 -1.46
CA HIS A 401 9.92 -20.35 -0.81
C HIS A 401 8.90 -19.67 -1.74
N PRO A 402 7.65 -19.41 -1.28
CA PRO A 402 6.57 -18.82 -2.10
C PRO A 402 6.94 -17.52 -2.80
N TYR A 403 7.64 -16.59 -2.13
CA TYR A 403 8.06 -15.35 -2.75
C TYR A 403 8.83 -15.60 -4.06
N TRP A 404 9.82 -16.49 -4.03
CA TRP A 404 10.64 -16.78 -5.20
C TRP A 404 9.90 -17.55 -6.29
N VAL A 405 8.91 -18.38 -5.91
CA VAL A 405 8.01 -19.02 -6.88
C VAL A 405 7.20 -17.97 -7.63
N PHE A 406 6.55 -17.05 -6.91
CA PHE A 406 5.78 -15.96 -7.52
C PHE A 406 6.68 -15.04 -8.35
N ARG A 407 7.86 -14.72 -7.86
CA ARG A 407 8.82 -13.90 -8.61
C ARG A 407 9.27 -14.56 -9.91
N SER A 408 9.52 -15.88 -9.89
CA SER A 408 9.87 -16.66 -11.09
C SER A 408 8.70 -16.75 -12.07
N LEU A 409 7.48 -16.89 -11.56
CA LEU A 409 6.25 -16.87 -12.35
C LEU A 409 6.10 -15.53 -13.08
N GLN A 410 6.31 -14.41 -12.41
CA GLN A 410 6.27 -13.08 -13.02
C GLN A 410 7.31 -12.91 -14.11
N ALA A 411 8.57 -13.30 -13.84
CA ALA A 411 9.64 -13.22 -14.81
C ALA A 411 9.33 -14.08 -16.07
N ALA A 412 8.75 -15.26 -15.87
CA ALA A 412 8.32 -16.12 -16.98
C ALA A 412 7.13 -15.53 -17.76
N SER A 413 6.16 -14.91 -17.07
CA SER A 413 5.02 -14.25 -17.71
C SER A 413 5.43 -13.05 -18.54
N ASP A 414 6.35 -12.22 -18.02
CA ASP A 414 6.83 -11.00 -18.68
C ASP A 414 7.78 -11.28 -19.85
N ALA A 415 8.61 -12.33 -19.76
CA ALA A 415 9.67 -12.64 -20.73
C ALA A 415 9.19 -12.68 -22.19
N ARG A 416 7.98 -13.16 -22.44
CA ARG A 416 7.30 -13.14 -23.73
C ARG A 416 5.80 -12.95 -23.56
N PHE A 417 5.41 -11.79 -23.08
CA PHE A 417 4.03 -11.48 -22.70
C PHE A 417 3.00 -11.87 -23.76
N ALA A 418 3.26 -11.60 -25.05
CA ALA A 418 2.37 -11.99 -26.14
C ALA A 418 2.06 -13.51 -26.21
N VAL A 419 2.95 -14.35 -25.67
CA VAL A 419 2.76 -15.82 -25.61
C VAL A 419 2.05 -16.23 -24.32
N THR A 420 2.36 -15.57 -23.21
CA THR A 420 1.96 -15.99 -21.85
C THR A 420 0.68 -15.32 -21.36
N GLN A 421 0.27 -14.20 -21.96
CA GLN A 421 -0.80 -13.32 -21.44
C GLN A 421 -2.14 -14.04 -21.18
N VAL A 422 -2.58 -14.91 -22.10
CA VAL A 422 -3.86 -15.63 -21.94
C VAL A 422 -3.78 -16.58 -20.76
N ARG A 423 -2.73 -17.42 -20.72
CA ARG A 423 -2.54 -18.38 -19.62
C ARG A 423 -2.38 -17.68 -18.27
N SER A 424 -1.64 -16.58 -18.22
CA SER A 424 -1.46 -15.81 -16.98
C SER A 424 -2.73 -15.11 -16.52
N GLY A 425 -3.53 -14.61 -17.46
CA GLY A 425 -4.85 -14.03 -17.18
C GLY A 425 -5.85 -15.05 -16.64
N ASP A 426 -5.94 -16.22 -17.29
CA ASP A 426 -6.79 -17.34 -16.84
C ASP A 426 -6.37 -17.78 -15.42
N TYR A 427 -5.08 -17.97 -15.17
CA TYR A 427 -4.55 -18.33 -13.85
C TYR A 427 -4.95 -17.30 -12.79
N LYS A 428 -4.72 -16.00 -13.03
CA LYS A 428 -5.14 -14.95 -12.08
C LYS A 428 -6.63 -15.02 -11.79
N SER A 429 -7.46 -15.13 -12.82
CA SER A 429 -8.91 -15.22 -12.70
C SER A 429 -9.35 -16.41 -11.86
N GLU A 430 -8.80 -17.59 -12.14
CA GLU A 430 -9.08 -18.82 -11.39
C GLU A 430 -8.66 -18.71 -9.92
N GLN A 431 -7.44 -18.20 -9.66
CA GLN A 431 -6.94 -18.03 -8.31
C GLN A 431 -7.79 -17.01 -7.53
N TRP A 432 -8.19 -15.92 -8.18
CA TRP A 432 -9.07 -14.92 -7.57
C TRP A 432 -10.41 -15.53 -7.14
N GLN A 433 -11.06 -16.29 -8.02
CA GLN A 433 -12.31 -16.99 -7.71
C GLN A 433 -12.16 -18.00 -6.57
N LYS A 434 -11.03 -18.72 -6.51
CA LYS A 434 -10.71 -19.61 -5.38
C LYS A 434 -10.53 -18.83 -4.08
N ALA A 435 -9.79 -17.73 -4.13
CA ALA A 435 -9.49 -16.88 -2.98
C ALA A 435 -10.77 -16.29 -2.37
N LEU A 436 -11.67 -15.72 -3.20
CA LEU A 436 -12.96 -15.20 -2.73
C LEU A 436 -13.82 -16.27 -2.07
N ARG A 437 -13.98 -17.43 -2.73
CA ARG A 437 -14.75 -18.54 -2.13
C ARG A 437 -14.13 -19.05 -0.84
N HIS A 438 -12.79 -19.08 -0.77
CA HIS A 438 -12.06 -19.48 0.42
C HIS A 438 -12.32 -18.50 1.57
N ALA A 439 -12.15 -17.20 1.33
CA ALA A 439 -12.38 -16.14 2.33
C ALA A 439 -13.81 -16.20 2.89
N GLN A 440 -14.82 -16.23 2.00
CA GLN A 440 -16.23 -16.34 2.41
C GLN A 440 -16.55 -17.61 3.22
N ARG A 441 -15.93 -18.74 2.86
CA ARG A 441 -16.13 -20.00 3.57
C ARG A 441 -15.52 -19.94 4.97
N VAL A 442 -14.26 -19.48 5.09
CA VAL A 442 -13.55 -19.41 6.37
C VAL A 442 -14.23 -18.43 7.31
N HIS A 443 -14.63 -17.24 6.85
CA HIS A 443 -15.41 -16.29 7.65
C HIS A 443 -16.70 -16.91 8.18
N ARG A 444 -17.45 -17.57 7.31
CA ARG A 444 -18.71 -18.22 7.70
C ARG A 444 -18.50 -19.34 8.73
N GLU A 445 -17.46 -20.16 8.54
CA GLU A 445 -17.08 -21.22 9.48
C GLU A 445 -16.65 -20.61 10.83
N ALA A 446 -15.86 -19.54 10.83
CA ALA A 446 -15.42 -18.88 12.05
C ALA A 446 -16.56 -18.22 12.81
N LEU A 447 -17.45 -17.48 12.14
CA LEU A 447 -18.59 -16.83 12.78
C LEU A 447 -19.62 -17.82 13.32
N ALA A 448 -19.69 -19.05 12.78
CA ALA A 448 -20.52 -20.13 13.30
C ALA A 448 -19.88 -20.87 14.49
N ALA A 449 -18.59 -20.72 14.72
CA ALA A 449 -17.87 -21.32 15.83
C ALA A 449 -17.97 -20.48 17.11
N PRO A 450 -17.81 -21.11 18.32
CA PRO A 450 -17.61 -20.37 19.56
C PRO A 450 -16.46 -19.35 19.43
N VAL A 451 -16.58 -18.22 20.12
CA VAL A 451 -15.63 -17.12 20.03
C VAL A 451 -14.18 -17.59 20.30
N GLU A 452 -13.99 -18.41 21.29
CA GLU A 452 -12.72 -18.99 21.72
C GLU A 452 -12.06 -19.91 20.67
N GLU A 453 -12.84 -20.41 19.70
CA GLU A 453 -12.33 -21.29 18.62
C GLU A 453 -12.04 -20.55 17.31
N ARG A 454 -12.55 -19.33 17.14
CA ARG A 454 -12.48 -18.57 15.87
C ARG A 454 -11.06 -18.39 15.37
N ALA A 455 -10.14 -18.02 16.25
CA ALA A 455 -8.73 -17.83 15.92
C ALA A 455 -8.12 -19.09 15.27
N MET A 456 -8.44 -20.27 15.77
CA MET A 456 -7.98 -21.55 15.22
C MET A 456 -8.64 -21.89 13.88
N VAL A 457 -9.88 -21.45 13.65
CA VAL A 457 -10.53 -21.58 12.33
C VAL A 457 -9.81 -20.73 11.29
N TYR A 458 -9.46 -19.49 11.62
CA TYR A 458 -8.67 -18.60 10.76
C TYR A 458 -7.28 -19.17 10.45
N GLU A 459 -6.57 -19.69 11.46
CA GLU A 459 -5.24 -20.30 11.27
C GLU A 459 -5.30 -21.52 10.32
N LYS A 460 -6.29 -22.41 10.52
CA LYS A 460 -6.53 -23.53 9.59
C LYS A 460 -6.88 -23.05 8.18
N GLY A 461 -7.62 -21.94 8.07
CA GLY A 461 -7.93 -21.27 6.82
C GLY A 461 -6.65 -20.83 6.10
N ASN A 462 -5.80 -20.07 6.79
CA ASN A 462 -4.53 -19.59 6.26
C ASN A 462 -3.59 -20.75 5.85
N SER A 463 -3.54 -21.83 6.66
CA SER A 463 -2.71 -23.01 6.34
C SER A 463 -3.20 -23.74 5.09
N LYS A 464 -4.52 -23.88 4.91
CA LYS A 464 -5.11 -24.46 3.70
C LYS A 464 -4.85 -23.57 2.47
N LEU A 465 -4.97 -22.25 2.62
CA LEU A 465 -4.64 -21.29 1.57
C LEU A 465 -3.20 -21.49 1.08
N ALA A 466 -2.24 -21.49 1.99
CA ALA A 466 -0.82 -21.65 1.66
C ALA A 466 -0.55 -22.92 0.85
N GLN A 467 -1.16 -24.05 1.26
CA GLN A 467 -0.97 -25.35 0.58
C GLN A 467 -1.38 -25.31 -0.88
N TRP A 468 -2.59 -24.80 -1.18
CA TRP A 468 -3.07 -24.85 -2.57
C TRP A 468 -2.48 -23.72 -3.42
N VAL A 469 -2.27 -22.52 -2.88
CA VAL A 469 -1.77 -21.39 -3.67
C VAL A 469 -0.34 -21.63 -4.14
N VAL A 470 0.52 -22.15 -3.27
CA VAL A 470 1.91 -22.49 -3.63
C VAL A 470 1.96 -23.65 -4.62
N SER A 471 1.15 -24.70 -4.42
CA SER A 471 1.06 -25.83 -5.34
C SER A 471 0.59 -25.39 -6.74
N ASP A 472 -0.41 -24.52 -6.81
CA ASP A 472 -0.94 -24.05 -8.09
C ASP A 472 0.04 -23.08 -8.79
N ALA A 473 0.78 -22.26 -8.02
CA ALA A 473 1.84 -21.41 -8.56
C ALA A 473 2.97 -22.23 -9.22
N HIS A 474 3.41 -23.31 -8.60
CA HIS A 474 4.40 -24.21 -9.20
C HIS A 474 3.90 -24.86 -10.49
N LYS A 475 2.63 -25.34 -10.52
CA LYS A 475 2.04 -25.92 -11.73
C LYS A 475 1.96 -24.89 -12.85
N HIS A 476 1.56 -23.66 -12.51
CA HIS A 476 1.47 -22.58 -13.48
C HIS A 476 2.86 -22.19 -14.02
N LEU A 477 3.86 -22.06 -13.15
CA LEU A 477 5.24 -21.81 -13.56
C LEU A 477 5.76 -22.87 -14.52
N ALA A 478 5.52 -24.15 -14.23
CA ALA A 478 5.91 -25.25 -15.11
C ALA A 478 5.23 -25.17 -16.48
N ALA A 479 3.94 -24.80 -16.54
CA ALA A 479 3.20 -24.60 -17.77
C ALA A 479 3.72 -23.41 -18.59
N LEU A 480 4.05 -22.29 -17.93
CA LEU A 480 4.68 -21.14 -18.59
C LEU A 480 6.04 -21.48 -19.19
N LEU A 481 6.87 -22.21 -18.46
CA LEU A 481 8.18 -22.67 -18.95
C LEU A 481 8.05 -23.58 -20.17
N LEU A 482 7.03 -24.43 -20.21
CA LEU A 482 6.73 -25.26 -21.39
C LEU A 482 6.35 -24.38 -22.60
N ASP A 483 5.41 -23.43 -22.42
CA ASP A 483 4.99 -22.52 -23.50
C ASP A 483 6.16 -21.71 -24.04
N LEU A 484 7.00 -21.18 -23.15
CA LEU A 484 8.21 -20.43 -23.51
C LEU A 484 9.22 -21.29 -24.25
N SER A 485 9.39 -22.56 -23.84
CA SER A 485 10.29 -23.51 -24.51
C SER A 485 9.84 -23.81 -25.93
N ILE A 486 8.53 -23.99 -26.15
CA ILE A 486 7.94 -24.22 -27.45
C ILE A 486 8.07 -22.97 -28.35
N ALA A 487 7.81 -21.79 -27.77
CA ALA A 487 7.85 -20.53 -28.49
C ALA A 487 9.26 -19.93 -28.63
N SER A 488 10.31 -20.58 -28.10
CA SER A 488 11.68 -20.09 -28.16
C SER A 488 12.13 -19.88 -29.60
N PRO A 489 12.75 -18.72 -29.92
CA PRO A 489 13.25 -18.47 -31.27
C PRO A 489 14.50 -19.28 -31.63
N LEU A 490 15.03 -20.09 -30.67
CA LEU A 490 16.28 -20.86 -30.85
C LEU A 490 17.39 -19.98 -31.43
N THR A 491 17.88 -19.05 -30.62
CA THR A 491 18.81 -17.98 -31.05
C THR A 491 20.16 -18.49 -31.53
N PHE A 492 20.56 -19.72 -31.16
CA PHE A 492 21.73 -20.36 -31.74
C PHE A 492 21.31 -21.55 -32.62
N LYS A 493 21.70 -21.49 -33.89
CA LYS A 493 21.53 -22.55 -34.85
C LYS A 493 22.90 -23.08 -35.22
N MET A 494 23.05 -24.39 -35.11
CA MET A 494 24.34 -25.01 -35.42
C MET A 494 24.60 -25.06 -36.92
N ASN A 495 23.59 -25.38 -37.71
CA ASN A 495 23.69 -25.41 -39.19
C ASN A 495 22.30 -25.21 -39.79
N PRO A 496 22.11 -24.23 -40.70
CA PRO A 496 20.85 -24.01 -41.36
C PRO A 496 20.42 -25.15 -42.31
N ASN A 497 21.30 -26.09 -42.60
CA ASN A 497 21.05 -27.23 -43.48
C ASN A 497 20.79 -28.56 -42.74
N LEU A 498 20.62 -28.53 -41.41
CA LEU A 498 20.22 -29.67 -40.60
C LEU A 498 18.77 -29.58 -40.24
#